data_80e6cb8adff0e8ffc577d983c766230f
#
_entry.id   80e6cb8adff0e8ffc577d983c766230f
#
_cell.length_a   1.000
_cell.length_b   1.000
_cell.length_c   1.000
_cell.angle_alpha   90.00
_cell.angle_beta   90.00
_cell.angle_gamma   90.00
#
_symmetry.space_group_name_H-M   'P 1'
#
loop_
_entity.id
_entity.type
_entity.pdbx_description
1 polymer ?
#
loop_
_entity_poly.entity_id
_entity_poly.type
_entity_poly.pdbx_seq_one_letter_code
_entity_poly.pdbx_strand_id
1 'polypeptide(L)'
;MAIVANTFTSFDAKGIRESLANVIANISPDEVPLQSNIGSESVSNTFFEWQTDSLASVDKTAVIDGDDVTSFDSTAATVRIGNYTHISRRTLIVADNLNAQDLAGRNDEKAYQMAKRGRELRRDIEAVLTDNNARAAGNSSTARETAGLGAWIATNTNKAGDGTDPTANDGSDARNDGTQRDLTEAMVKDVMQQAFTSGGNPSILMVGPHNKTVVSGFAGIAAQRYMAPSDSPTTIIGAADVYMSDFGTLQVVPNRFQRERDAWLLDPEYASVCYLRPINSVDLAKTGDADKAMMLAEYGLKVSNEAAHGGVFDLNVT
;
A
#
# COMPACT_ATOMS: atom_id res chain seq x y z
N MET A 1 -26.44 -46.14 33.58
CA MET A 1 -27.45 -45.55 34.49
C MET A 1 -28.72 -45.34 33.68
N ALA A 2 -29.85 -45.81 34.13
CA ALA A 2 -31.14 -45.62 33.46
C ALA A 2 -31.80 -44.36 34.03
N ILE A 3 -32.45 -43.60 33.18
CA ILE A 3 -33.25 -42.43 33.58
C ILE A 3 -34.48 -42.97 34.37
N VAL A 4 -34.80 -42.28 35.46
CA VAL A 4 -35.98 -42.64 36.28
C VAL A 4 -37.24 -42.47 35.43
N ALA A 5 -38.16 -43.45 35.51
CA ALA A 5 -39.40 -43.41 34.75
C ALA A 5 -40.20 -42.12 35.01
N ASN A 6 -40.76 -41.53 33.96
CA ASN A 6 -41.51 -40.27 33.95
C ASN A 6 -40.66 -39.02 34.19
N THR A 7 -39.32 -39.04 34.01
CA THR A 7 -38.51 -37.86 34.04
C THR A 7 -38.68 -37.06 32.72
N PHE A 8 -39.21 -35.83 32.81
CA PHE A 8 -39.27 -34.87 31.68
C PHE A 8 -37.86 -34.35 31.40
N THR A 9 -37.29 -34.67 30.25
CA THR A 9 -35.92 -34.33 29.89
C THR A 9 -35.85 -33.14 28.92
N SER A 10 -34.65 -32.60 28.74
CA SER A 10 -34.40 -31.54 27.73
C SER A 10 -34.73 -32.00 26.29
N PHE A 11 -34.76 -33.30 26.03
CA PHE A 11 -35.14 -33.89 24.75
C PHE A 11 -36.67 -33.85 24.52
N ASP A 12 -37.46 -33.78 25.58
CA ASP A 12 -38.91 -33.72 25.54
C ASP A 12 -39.42 -32.29 25.53
N ALA A 13 -38.58 -31.34 25.94
CA ALA A 13 -38.93 -29.92 26.06
C ALA A 13 -38.97 -29.26 24.67
N LYS A 14 -40.12 -28.70 24.31
CA LYS A 14 -40.28 -27.84 23.12
C LYS A 14 -40.13 -26.38 23.54
N GLY A 15 -39.28 -25.61 22.82
CA GLY A 15 -39.05 -24.21 23.09
C GLY A 15 -37.76 -23.91 23.85
N ILE A 16 -36.79 -24.83 23.84
CA ILE A 16 -35.44 -24.53 24.26
C ILE A 16 -34.88 -23.48 23.30
N ARG A 17 -34.51 -22.29 23.83
CA ARG A 17 -33.93 -21.22 23.04
C ARG A 17 -32.52 -21.59 22.59
N GLU A 18 -32.25 -21.44 21.31
CA GLU A 18 -30.89 -21.62 20.79
C GLU A 18 -29.92 -20.66 21.48
N SER A 19 -28.78 -21.19 21.90
CA SER A 19 -27.71 -20.38 22.47
C SER A 19 -26.82 -19.87 21.34
N LEU A 20 -27.07 -18.64 20.87
CA LEU A 20 -26.24 -17.98 19.89
C LEU A 20 -25.41 -16.91 20.60
N ALA A 21 -24.09 -16.94 20.35
CA ALA A 21 -23.17 -15.96 20.94
C ALA A 21 -23.43 -14.56 20.37
N ASN A 22 -23.50 -13.57 21.26
CA ASN A 22 -23.66 -12.15 20.87
C ASN A 22 -22.36 -11.50 20.39
N VAL A 23 -21.39 -12.28 19.94
CA VAL A 23 -20.09 -11.80 19.45
C VAL A 23 -19.83 -12.37 18.07
N ILE A 24 -19.53 -11.48 17.10
CA ILE A 24 -19.12 -11.86 15.77
C ILE A 24 -17.59 -11.84 15.74
N ALA A 25 -16.98 -13.03 15.64
CA ALA A 25 -15.53 -13.13 15.44
C ALA A 25 -15.20 -12.87 13.97
N ASN A 26 -14.42 -11.84 13.70
CA ASN A 26 -13.95 -11.51 12.35
C ASN A 26 -12.41 -11.58 12.31
N ILE A 27 -11.89 -12.44 11.44
CA ILE A 27 -10.45 -12.55 11.15
C ILE A 27 -10.24 -12.00 9.73
N SER A 28 -10.23 -10.68 9.60
CA SER A 28 -9.95 -10.03 8.32
C SER A 28 -8.86 -8.98 8.53
N PRO A 29 -7.76 -9.05 7.77
CA PRO A 29 -6.75 -7.99 7.81
C PRO A 29 -7.34 -6.69 7.29
N ASP A 30 -7.13 -5.59 7.99
CA ASP A 30 -7.59 -4.24 7.64
C ASP A 30 -6.45 -3.19 7.71
N GLU A 31 -5.24 -3.66 7.95
CA GLU A 31 -4.04 -2.83 7.94
C GLU A 31 -3.74 -2.34 6.52
N VAL A 32 -3.45 -1.06 6.37
CA VAL A 32 -3.13 -0.37 5.10
C VAL A 32 -1.80 0.38 5.25
N PRO A 33 -0.68 -0.34 5.17
CA PRO A 33 0.63 0.21 5.52
C PRO A 33 1.06 1.40 4.66
N LEU A 34 0.82 1.39 3.35
CA LEU A 34 1.20 2.50 2.49
C LEU A 34 0.44 3.77 2.88
N GLN A 35 -0.89 3.72 2.93
CA GLN A 35 -1.74 4.85 3.29
C GLN A 35 -1.46 5.40 4.71
N SER A 36 -0.96 4.54 5.61
CA SER A 36 -0.64 4.94 6.99
C SER A 36 0.70 5.66 7.11
N ASN A 37 1.63 5.41 6.19
CA ASN A 37 3.00 5.93 6.25
C ASN A 37 3.22 7.13 5.33
N ILE A 38 2.47 7.28 4.24
CA ILE A 38 2.58 8.43 3.33
C ILE A 38 1.60 9.53 3.69
N GLY A 39 1.86 10.74 3.18
CA GLY A 39 0.98 11.90 3.38
C GLY A 39 -0.38 11.77 2.68
N SER A 40 -1.31 12.63 3.07
CA SER A 40 -2.57 12.78 2.34
C SER A 40 -2.80 14.25 1.98
N GLU A 41 -3.23 14.50 0.74
CA GLU A 41 -3.48 15.83 0.20
C GLU A 41 -4.88 15.91 -0.41
N SER A 42 -5.43 17.13 -0.51
CA SER A 42 -6.67 17.38 -1.24
C SER A 42 -6.38 17.98 -2.60
N VAL A 43 -7.05 17.48 -3.64
CA VAL A 43 -6.93 18.00 -5.00
C VAL A 43 -8.27 18.52 -5.51
N SER A 44 -8.25 19.42 -6.49
CA SER A 44 -9.45 20.09 -7.00
C SER A 44 -9.87 19.62 -8.40
N ASN A 45 -9.06 18.77 -9.05
CA ASN A 45 -9.33 18.31 -10.41
C ASN A 45 -9.10 16.79 -10.53
N THR A 46 -9.71 16.20 -11.54
CA THR A 46 -9.59 14.76 -11.87
C THR A 46 -8.22 14.41 -12.45
N PHE A 47 -7.56 15.33 -13.11
CA PHE A 47 -6.14 15.27 -13.45
C PHE A 47 -5.43 16.32 -12.60
N PHE A 48 -4.56 15.86 -11.71
CA PHE A 48 -3.78 16.71 -10.83
C PHE A 48 -2.31 16.63 -11.21
N GLU A 49 -1.65 17.77 -11.19
CA GLU A 49 -0.31 17.93 -11.72
C GLU A 49 0.59 18.65 -10.71
N TRP A 50 1.87 18.34 -10.80
CA TRP A 50 2.92 19.02 -10.03
C TRP A 50 4.16 19.19 -10.91
N GLN A 51 5.10 19.98 -10.44
CA GLN A 51 6.35 20.23 -11.14
C GLN A 51 7.49 19.54 -10.41
N THR A 52 8.40 18.96 -11.17
CA THR A 52 9.67 18.43 -10.69
C THR A 52 10.80 19.22 -11.31
N ASP A 53 11.90 19.33 -10.57
CA ASP A 53 13.12 20.00 -11.01
C ASP A 53 14.32 19.16 -10.57
N SER A 54 15.44 19.35 -11.25
CA SER A 54 16.71 18.69 -10.92
C SER A 54 17.85 19.70 -10.99
N LEU A 55 18.78 19.57 -10.05
CA LEU A 55 20.00 20.37 -10.09
C LEU A 55 20.89 19.92 -11.25
N ALA A 56 21.65 20.87 -11.81
CA ALA A 56 22.68 20.54 -12.78
C ALA A 56 23.75 19.63 -12.14
N SER A 57 24.46 18.88 -12.97
CA SER A 57 25.60 18.09 -12.52
C SER A 57 26.67 18.96 -11.86
N VAL A 58 27.36 18.41 -10.87
CA VAL A 58 28.44 19.14 -10.19
C VAL A 58 29.53 19.52 -11.19
N ASP A 59 29.78 20.83 -11.33
CA ASP A 59 30.92 21.37 -12.07
C ASP A 59 32.13 21.49 -11.13
N LYS A 60 33.28 20.97 -11.57
CA LYS A 60 34.55 21.02 -10.86
C LYS A 60 35.59 21.89 -11.60
N THR A 61 35.12 22.65 -12.58
CA THR A 61 36.00 23.50 -13.40
C THR A 61 36.45 24.71 -12.59
N ALA A 62 37.77 24.89 -12.46
CA ALA A 62 38.36 26.07 -11.84
C ALA A 62 38.42 27.23 -12.86
N VAL A 63 38.15 28.42 -12.40
CA VAL A 63 38.20 29.66 -13.22
C VAL A 63 39.52 30.39 -12.91
N ILE A 64 40.11 31.01 -13.93
CA ILE A 64 41.34 31.78 -13.80
C ILE A 64 40.98 33.12 -13.11
N ASP A 65 41.88 33.60 -12.24
CA ASP A 65 41.73 34.91 -11.59
C ASP A 65 41.70 36.02 -12.63
N GLY A 66 40.60 36.84 -12.62
CA GLY A 66 40.34 37.88 -13.60
C GLY A 66 39.71 37.43 -14.92
N ASP A 67 39.21 36.21 -14.98
CA ASP A 67 38.46 35.72 -16.17
C ASP A 67 37.18 36.50 -16.40
N ASP A 68 36.86 36.71 -17.67
CA ASP A 68 35.59 37.37 -18.08
C ASP A 68 34.56 36.33 -18.47
N VAL A 69 33.32 36.50 -17.97
CA VAL A 69 32.22 35.60 -18.26
C VAL A 69 31.74 35.82 -19.71
N THR A 70 32.18 34.97 -20.60
CA THR A 70 31.83 35.00 -22.02
C THR A 70 30.71 34.04 -22.41
N SER A 71 30.40 33.06 -21.54
CA SER A 71 29.30 32.10 -21.72
C SER A 71 28.50 31.98 -20.45
N PHE A 72 27.20 31.76 -20.58
CA PHE A 72 26.28 31.59 -19.47
C PHE A 72 25.73 30.16 -19.47
N ASP A 73 25.54 29.59 -18.27
CA ASP A 73 24.91 28.28 -18.11
C ASP A 73 23.47 28.32 -18.62
N SER A 74 23.05 27.20 -19.25
CA SER A 74 21.68 27.06 -19.69
C SER A 74 20.78 26.71 -18.52
N THR A 75 19.69 27.41 -18.34
CA THR A 75 18.66 27.11 -17.36
C THR A 75 17.67 26.09 -17.94
N ALA A 76 17.53 24.92 -17.34
CA ALA A 76 16.50 23.97 -17.70
C ALA A 76 15.13 24.38 -17.13
N ALA A 77 14.07 24.17 -17.89
CA ALA A 77 12.71 24.38 -17.38
C ALA A 77 12.28 23.21 -16.50
N THR A 78 11.45 23.49 -15.50
CA THR A 78 10.81 22.45 -14.67
C THR A 78 9.97 21.49 -15.52
N VAL A 79 9.93 20.23 -15.16
CA VAL A 79 9.09 19.21 -15.82
C VAL A 79 7.75 19.12 -15.11
N ARG A 80 6.66 19.18 -15.87
CA ARG A 80 5.30 19.04 -15.36
C ARG A 80 4.82 17.60 -15.55
N ILE A 81 4.51 16.95 -14.45
CA ILE A 81 3.99 15.58 -14.41
C ILE A 81 2.66 15.55 -13.67
N GLY A 82 1.86 14.50 -13.85
CA GLY A 82 0.56 14.43 -13.20
C GLY A 82 -0.06 13.04 -13.25
N ASN A 83 -1.12 12.85 -12.46
CA ASN A 83 -1.85 11.59 -12.38
C ASN A 83 -3.36 11.84 -12.45
N TYR A 84 -4.12 10.78 -12.78
CA TYR A 84 -5.58 10.81 -12.78
C TYR A 84 -6.13 10.28 -11.46
N THR A 85 -7.31 10.77 -11.08
CA THR A 85 -8.06 10.23 -9.96
C THR A 85 -8.75 8.93 -10.35
N HIS A 86 -8.81 7.98 -9.42
CA HIS A 86 -9.51 6.69 -9.51
C HIS A 86 -10.72 6.71 -8.59
N ILE A 87 -11.86 6.18 -9.04
CA ILE A 87 -13.07 6.09 -8.23
C ILE A 87 -13.28 4.65 -7.80
N SER A 88 -13.16 4.41 -6.49
CA SER A 88 -13.54 3.13 -5.89
C SER A 88 -14.85 3.27 -5.13
N ARG A 89 -15.71 2.26 -5.22
CA ARG A 89 -16.98 2.22 -4.50
C ARG A 89 -17.30 0.82 -3.98
N ARG A 90 -17.95 0.79 -2.82
CA ARG A 90 -18.58 -0.40 -2.26
C ARG A 90 -20.04 -0.10 -1.98
N THR A 91 -20.93 -0.99 -2.37
CA THR A 91 -22.36 -0.82 -2.19
C THR A 91 -22.91 -1.85 -1.21
N LEU A 92 -24.01 -1.51 -0.57
CA LEU A 92 -24.78 -2.41 0.28
C LEU A 92 -26.29 -2.19 0.06
N ILE A 93 -27.03 -3.25 0.30
CA ILE A 93 -28.49 -3.24 0.35
C ILE A 93 -28.90 -4.14 1.51
N VAL A 94 -29.79 -3.65 2.35
CA VAL A 94 -30.31 -4.38 3.52
C VAL A 94 -31.85 -4.27 3.49
N ALA A 95 -32.55 -5.40 3.61
CA ALA A 95 -33.98 -5.41 3.70
C ALA A 95 -34.45 -4.82 5.04
N ASP A 96 -35.51 -3.99 5.02
CA ASP A 96 -36.05 -3.35 6.23
C ASP A 96 -36.54 -4.38 7.24
N ASN A 97 -37.12 -5.49 6.77
CA ASN A 97 -37.56 -6.58 7.61
C ASN A 97 -36.44 -7.22 8.44
N LEU A 98 -35.20 -7.24 7.92
CA LEU A 98 -34.04 -7.74 8.66
C LEU A 98 -33.68 -6.83 9.83
N ASN A 99 -33.74 -5.50 9.62
CA ASN A 99 -33.48 -4.51 10.67
C ASN A 99 -34.60 -4.45 11.75
N ALA A 100 -35.77 -4.95 11.43
CA ALA A 100 -36.89 -5.06 12.37
C ALA A 100 -36.79 -6.28 13.31
N GLN A 101 -35.84 -7.20 13.04
CA GLN A 101 -35.64 -8.40 13.85
C GLN A 101 -34.52 -8.18 14.89
N ASP A 102 -34.64 -8.89 16.01
CA ASP A 102 -33.57 -8.92 17.03
C ASP A 102 -32.42 -9.80 16.54
N LEU A 103 -31.29 -9.17 16.22
CA LEU A 103 -30.12 -9.81 15.64
C LEU A 103 -29.07 -10.10 16.71
N ALA A 104 -28.60 -11.33 16.80
CA ALA A 104 -27.49 -11.66 17.66
C ALA A 104 -26.20 -10.98 17.25
N GLY A 105 -25.54 -10.31 18.21
CA GLY A 105 -24.23 -9.68 18.03
C GLY A 105 -24.23 -8.32 17.31
N ARG A 106 -25.40 -7.80 16.89
CA ARG A 106 -25.52 -6.48 16.26
C ARG A 106 -26.94 -5.93 16.40
N ASN A 107 -27.05 -4.62 16.65
CA ASN A 107 -28.33 -3.95 16.80
C ASN A 107 -28.85 -3.38 15.46
N ASP A 108 -27.96 -3.06 14.52
CA ASP A 108 -28.27 -2.47 13.22
C ASP A 108 -27.38 -3.12 12.15
N GLU A 109 -28.00 -3.85 11.24
CA GLU A 109 -27.32 -4.52 10.14
C GLU A 109 -26.71 -3.53 9.15
N LYS A 110 -27.43 -2.43 8.84
CA LYS A 110 -26.96 -1.40 7.91
C LYS A 110 -25.66 -0.75 8.45
N ALA A 111 -25.65 -0.36 9.72
CA ALA A 111 -24.47 0.25 10.34
C ALA A 111 -23.29 -0.72 10.39
N TYR A 112 -23.51 -1.98 10.72
CA TYR A 112 -22.47 -3.02 10.71
C TYR A 112 -21.88 -3.22 9.31
N GLN A 113 -22.74 -3.38 8.30
CA GLN A 113 -22.29 -3.55 6.92
C GLN A 113 -21.57 -2.31 6.38
N MET A 114 -22.02 -1.10 6.76
CA MET A 114 -21.37 0.15 6.40
C MET A 114 -19.92 0.18 6.94
N ALA A 115 -19.72 -0.12 8.23
CA ALA A 115 -18.40 -0.17 8.84
C ALA A 115 -17.48 -1.21 8.16
N LYS A 116 -18.04 -2.37 7.79
CA LYS A 116 -17.32 -3.42 7.05
C LYS A 116 -16.91 -2.93 5.65
N ARG A 117 -17.82 -2.29 4.89
CA ARG A 117 -17.54 -1.74 3.56
C ARG A 117 -16.46 -0.65 3.61
N GLY A 118 -16.42 0.16 4.68
CA GLY A 118 -15.37 1.16 4.87
C GLY A 118 -13.97 0.55 4.98
N ARG A 119 -13.84 -0.56 5.71
CA ARG A 119 -12.55 -1.29 5.79
C ARG A 119 -12.19 -1.94 4.46
N GLU A 120 -13.16 -2.54 3.77
CA GLU A 120 -12.96 -3.13 2.45
C GLU A 120 -12.48 -2.07 1.44
N LEU A 121 -13.08 -0.87 1.45
CA LEU A 121 -12.69 0.21 0.55
C LEU A 121 -11.26 0.70 0.80
N ARG A 122 -10.82 0.78 2.07
CA ARG A 122 -9.42 1.12 2.38
C ARG A 122 -8.43 0.10 1.82
N ARG A 123 -8.76 -1.19 1.90
CA ARG A 123 -7.92 -2.25 1.31
C ARG A 123 -7.87 -2.16 -0.21
N ASP A 124 -9.01 -1.84 -0.84
CA ASP A 124 -9.07 -1.65 -2.29
C ASP A 124 -8.17 -0.48 -2.72
N ILE A 125 -8.19 0.63 -1.97
CA ILE A 125 -7.31 1.78 -2.21
C ILE A 125 -5.84 1.36 -2.09
N GLU A 126 -5.47 0.64 -1.02
CA GLU A 126 -4.10 0.16 -0.81
C GLU A 126 -3.62 -0.70 -1.98
N ALA A 127 -4.44 -1.65 -2.42
CA ALA A 127 -4.12 -2.54 -3.53
C ALA A 127 -3.90 -1.78 -4.84
N VAL A 128 -4.77 -0.81 -5.15
CA VAL A 128 -4.65 0.00 -6.37
C VAL A 128 -3.39 0.86 -6.36
N LEU A 129 -3.06 1.48 -5.21
CA LEU A 129 -1.88 2.34 -5.09
C LEU A 129 -0.55 1.57 -5.18
N THR A 130 -0.54 0.31 -4.75
CA THR A 130 0.65 -0.55 -4.76
C THR A 130 0.77 -1.44 -5.98
N ASP A 131 -0.18 -1.33 -6.92
CA ASP A 131 -0.20 -2.15 -8.14
C ASP A 131 0.71 -1.57 -9.23
N ASN A 132 0.84 -2.33 -10.32
CA ASN A 132 1.59 -1.97 -11.52
C ASN A 132 0.64 -1.52 -12.64
N ASN A 133 -0.20 -0.55 -12.38
CA ASN A 133 -1.14 0.01 -13.34
C ASN A 133 -0.67 1.40 -13.81
N ALA A 134 -0.69 1.61 -15.13
CA ALA A 134 -0.47 2.92 -15.74
C ALA A 134 -1.68 3.83 -15.53
N ARG A 135 -1.44 5.14 -15.54
CA ARG A 135 -2.54 6.12 -15.50
C ARG A 135 -3.37 6.08 -16.78
N ALA A 136 -4.68 6.18 -16.64
CA ALA A 136 -5.60 6.26 -17.77
C ALA A 136 -6.62 7.39 -17.58
N ALA A 137 -6.80 8.20 -18.63
CA ALA A 137 -7.76 9.32 -18.62
C ALA A 137 -9.21 8.83 -18.55
N GLY A 138 -9.46 7.62 -19.05
CA GLY A 138 -10.81 7.09 -19.21
C GLY A 138 -11.63 7.86 -20.26
N ASN A 139 -12.86 7.42 -20.46
CA ASN A 139 -13.85 8.06 -21.32
C ASN A 139 -15.26 7.70 -20.84
N SER A 140 -16.29 7.97 -21.61
CA SER A 140 -17.70 7.67 -21.25
C SER A 140 -18.01 6.18 -21.02
N SER A 141 -17.17 5.27 -21.52
CA SER A 141 -17.33 3.81 -21.41
C SER A 141 -16.20 3.12 -20.63
N THR A 142 -15.07 3.78 -20.44
CA THR A 142 -13.90 3.24 -19.73
C THR A 142 -13.60 4.10 -18.52
N ALA A 143 -13.44 3.47 -17.35
CA ALA A 143 -13.13 4.19 -16.12
C ALA A 143 -11.76 4.85 -16.18
N ARG A 144 -11.60 5.96 -15.45
CA ARG A 144 -10.27 6.52 -15.18
C ARG A 144 -9.52 5.64 -14.19
N GLU A 145 -8.21 5.57 -14.37
CA GLU A 145 -7.32 4.83 -13.48
C GLU A 145 -6.14 5.70 -13.04
N THR A 146 -5.78 5.60 -11.78
CA THR A 146 -4.59 6.21 -11.23
C THR A 146 -3.40 5.31 -11.51
N ALA A 147 -2.23 5.88 -11.77
CA ALA A 147 -1.00 5.10 -11.81
C ALA A 147 -0.63 4.64 -10.40
N GLY A 148 -0.29 3.37 -10.26
CA GLY A 148 0.26 2.79 -9.03
C GLY A 148 1.78 2.92 -8.94
N LEU A 149 2.37 2.54 -7.80
CA LEU A 149 3.82 2.63 -7.57
C LEU A 149 4.65 1.96 -8.67
N GLY A 150 4.15 0.84 -9.24
CA GLY A 150 4.85 0.11 -10.30
C GLY A 150 5.08 0.89 -11.58
N ALA A 151 4.20 1.83 -11.89
CA ALA A 151 4.30 2.69 -13.07
C ALA A 151 5.10 3.97 -12.82
N TRP A 152 5.38 4.32 -11.56
CA TRP A 152 6.14 5.52 -11.21
C TRP A 152 7.64 5.27 -11.08
N ILE A 153 8.03 4.19 -10.39
CA ILE A 153 9.44 3.95 -10.02
C ILE A 153 10.16 3.30 -11.21
N ALA A 154 11.01 4.08 -11.86
CA ALA A 154 11.73 3.67 -13.06
C ALA A 154 13.26 3.73 -12.92
N THR A 155 13.80 4.63 -12.06
CA THR A 155 15.23 4.94 -12.01
C THR A 155 16.01 4.02 -11.05
N ASN A 156 15.62 3.96 -9.79
CA ASN A 156 16.35 3.19 -8.76
C ASN A 156 15.75 1.78 -8.66
N THR A 157 16.09 0.92 -9.60
CA THR A 157 15.44 -0.37 -9.73
C THR A 157 16.44 -1.52 -9.80
N ASN A 158 16.09 -2.65 -9.22
CA ASN A 158 16.77 -3.91 -9.41
C ASN A 158 15.72 -4.96 -9.84
N LYS A 159 15.79 -5.40 -11.09
CA LYS A 159 14.83 -6.30 -11.73
C LYS A 159 15.51 -7.48 -12.39
N ALA A 160 14.74 -8.48 -12.85
CA ALA A 160 15.25 -9.56 -13.68
C ALA A 160 15.73 -9.03 -15.04
N GLY A 161 16.68 -9.74 -15.66
CA GLY A 161 17.27 -9.30 -16.92
C GLY A 161 16.31 -9.24 -18.11
N ASP A 162 15.17 -9.94 -18.02
CA ASP A 162 14.07 -9.97 -19.01
C ASP A 162 12.91 -9.05 -18.65
N GLY A 163 12.90 -8.46 -17.44
CA GLY A 163 11.96 -7.42 -17.04
C GLY A 163 12.34 -6.05 -17.59
N THR A 164 11.36 -5.17 -17.78
CA THR A 164 11.61 -3.78 -18.21
C THR A 164 10.91 -2.80 -17.29
N ASP A 165 11.63 -1.73 -16.92
CA ASP A 165 11.05 -0.62 -16.17
C ASP A 165 10.14 0.22 -17.07
N PRO A 166 9.25 1.05 -16.50
CA PRO A 166 8.54 2.07 -17.24
C PRO A 166 9.52 2.93 -18.05
N THR A 167 9.13 3.29 -19.28
CA THR A 167 9.98 4.09 -20.17
C THR A 167 10.01 5.56 -19.78
N ALA A 168 8.90 6.01 -19.19
CA ALA A 168 8.76 7.34 -18.62
C ALA A 168 8.50 7.22 -17.11
N ASN A 169 9.08 8.11 -16.34
CA ASN A 169 8.87 8.20 -14.88
C ASN A 169 7.70 9.15 -14.54
N ASP A 170 6.64 9.08 -15.34
CA ASP A 170 5.47 9.95 -15.22
C ASP A 170 4.15 9.19 -15.00
N GLY A 171 4.22 7.87 -14.82
CA GLY A 171 3.06 7.01 -14.61
C GLY A 171 2.27 6.66 -15.86
N SER A 172 2.76 6.99 -17.07
CA SER A 172 2.04 6.75 -18.34
C SER A 172 2.11 5.31 -18.82
N ASP A 173 3.10 4.55 -18.39
CA ASP A 173 3.29 3.15 -18.73
C ASP A 173 3.61 2.28 -17.51
N ALA A 174 3.15 1.05 -17.54
CA ALA A 174 3.44 0.06 -16.51
C ALA A 174 4.75 -0.68 -16.81
N ARG A 175 5.42 -1.19 -15.77
CA ARG A 175 6.57 -2.07 -15.99
C ARG A 175 6.14 -3.40 -16.60
N ASN A 176 7.04 -4.02 -17.34
CA ASN A 176 6.85 -5.41 -17.78
C ASN A 176 7.60 -6.34 -16.82
N ASP A 177 6.87 -7.32 -16.32
CA ASP A 177 7.39 -8.29 -15.38
C ASP A 177 8.36 -9.26 -16.05
N GLY A 178 9.49 -9.54 -15.39
CA GLY A 178 10.46 -10.55 -15.78
C GLY A 178 10.28 -11.89 -15.06
N THR A 179 11.25 -12.78 -15.26
CA THR A 179 11.32 -14.06 -14.57
C THR A 179 11.54 -13.86 -13.07
N GLN A 180 10.77 -14.58 -12.26
CA GLN A 180 10.86 -14.49 -10.79
C GLN A 180 12.20 -14.99 -10.28
N ARG A 181 12.68 -14.36 -9.20
CA ARG A 181 13.97 -14.63 -8.56
C ARG A 181 13.89 -14.42 -7.04
N ASP A 182 14.80 -15.02 -6.30
CA ASP A 182 14.87 -14.86 -4.86
C ASP A 182 15.35 -13.46 -4.46
N LEU A 183 14.70 -12.87 -3.46
CA LEU A 183 15.15 -11.61 -2.87
C LEU A 183 16.47 -11.85 -2.11
N THR A 184 17.48 -11.04 -2.41
CA THR A 184 18.75 -11.08 -1.71
C THR A 184 19.08 -9.74 -1.05
N GLU A 185 19.90 -9.78 0.00
CA GLU A 185 20.39 -8.55 0.66
C GLU A 185 21.14 -7.64 -0.30
N ALA A 186 21.90 -8.22 -1.26
CA ALA A 186 22.63 -7.46 -2.25
C ALA A 186 21.74 -6.61 -3.15
N MET A 187 20.54 -7.09 -3.51
CA MET A 187 19.57 -6.33 -4.30
C MET A 187 19.04 -5.11 -3.54
N VAL A 188 18.75 -5.27 -2.25
CA VAL A 188 18.30 -4.16 -1.41
C VAL A 188 19.41 -3.12 -1.25
N LYS A 189 20.65 -3.54 -1.02
CA LYS A 189 21.81 -2.64 -0.93
C LYS A 189 22.06 -1.90 -2.24
N ASP A 190 21.94 -2.56 -3.37
CA ASP A 190 22.09 -1.97 -4.70
C ASP A 190 21.07 -0.85 -4.92
N VAL A 191 19.79 -1.09 -4.65
CA VAL A 191 18.76 -0.07 -4.78
C VAL A 191 18.95 1.08 -3.79
N MET A 192 19.37 0.80 -2.55
CA MET A 192 19.71 1.83 -1.57
C MET A 192 20.86 2.74 -2.07
N GLN A 193 21.88 2.14 -2.66
CA GLN A 193 23.01 2.87 -3.23
C GLN A 193 22.58 3.75 -4.40
N GLN A 194 21.71 3.22 -5.29
CA GLN A 194 21.14 3.98 -6.41
C GLN A 194 20.32 5.17 -5.90
N ALA A 195 19.41 4.96 -4.94
CA ALA A 195 18.60 5.99 -4.34
C ALA A 195 19.46 7.08 -3.67
N PHE A 196 20.48 6.70 -2.91
CA PHE A 196 21.42 7.64 -2.30
C PHE A 196 22.18 8.46 -3.36
N THR A 197 22.62 7.83 -4.46
CA THR A 197 23.30 8.52 -5.57
C THR A 197 22.37 9.52 -6.27
N SER A 198 21.08 9.19 -6.36
CA SER A 198 20.03 10.06 -6.92
C SER A 198 19.57 11.16 -5.94
N GLY A 199 20.06 11.16 -4.70
CA GLY A 199 19.73 12.15 -3.67
C GLY A 199 18.52 11.79 -2.81
N GLY A 200 17.94 10.59 -2.96
CA GLY A 200 16.86 10.06 -2.12
C GLY A 200 17.37 9.44 -0.81
N ASN A 201 16.50 9.38 0.18
CA ASN A 201 16.79 8.75 1.47
C ASN A 201 15.61 7.87 1.91
N PRO A 202 15.35 6.74 1.23
CA PRO A 202 14.25 5.87 1.58
C PRO A 202 14.40 5.35 3.01
N SER A 203 13.31 5.41 3.76
CA SER A 203 13.25 4.99 5.17
C SER A 203 12.38 3.76 5.42
N ILE A 204 11.57 3.36 4.43
CA ILE A 204 10.65 2.22 4.52
C ILE A 204 11.00 1.20 3.44
N LEU A 205 11.13 -0.06 3.85
CA LEU A 205 11.14 -1.23 2.98
C LEU A 205 9.80 -1.96 3.11
N MET A 206 8.91 -1.78 2.14
CA MET A 206 7.60 -2.43 2.11
C MET A 206 7.66 -3.68 1.25
N VAL A 207 7.31 -4.83 1.83
CA VAL A 207 7.42 -6.16 1.20
C VAL A 207 6.18 -7.00 1.43
N GLY A 208 5.93 -7.94 0.51
CA GLY A 208 4.92 -8.97 0.69
C GLY A 208 5.26 -9.96 1.81
N PRO A 209 4.29 -10.77 2.27
CA PRO A 209 4.47 -11.69 3.40
C PRO A 209 5.62 -12.69 3.22
N HIS A 210 5.76 -13.28 2.03
CA HIS A 210 6.85 -14.22 1.73
C HIS A 210 8.21 -13.51 1.83
N ASN A 211 8.37 -12.39 1.14
CA ASN A 211 9.60 -11.63 1.11
C ASN A 211 9.97 -11.02 2.48
N LYS A 212 8.99 -10.77 3.36
CA LYS A 212 9.28 -10.39 4.76
C LYS A 212 10.04 -11.47 5.51
N THR A 213 9.70 -12.74 5.29
CA THR A 213 10.42 -13.86 5.94
C THR A 213 11.84 -14.00 5.38
N VAL A 214 12.03 -13.74 4.09
CA VAL A 214 13.36 -13.74 3.45
C VAL A 214 14.22 -12.62 4.01
N VAL A 215 13.70 -11.39 4.13
CA VAL A 215 14.41 -10.25 4.74
C VAL A 215 14.85 -10.57 6.18
N SER A 216 13.98 -11.22 6.95
CA SER A 216 14.32 -11.65 8.32
C SER A 216 15.46 -12.69 8.38
N GLY A 217 15.75 -13.35 7.26
CA GLY A 217 16.85 -14.30 7.11
C GLY A 217 18.18 -13.68 6.65
N PHE A 218 18.24 -12.40 6.36
CA PHE A 218 19.49 -11.77 5.91
C PHE A 218 20.61 -11.91 6.94
N ALA A 219 21.82 -12.22 6.47
CA ALA A 219 22.96 -12.59 7.33
C ALA A 219 23.37 -11.48 8.32
N GLY A 220 23.26 -10.21 7.93
CA GLY A 220 23.52 -9.06 8.80
C GLY A 220 22.62 -9.00 10.02
N ILE A 221 21.37 -9.39 9.87
CA ILE A 221 20.37 -9.46 10.96
C ILE A 221 20.65 -10.67 11.86
N ALA A 222 21.05 -11.81 11.29
CA ALA A 222 21.36 -13.03 12.05
C ALA A 222 22.60 -12.86 12.95
N ALA A 223 23.56 -12.01 12.55
CA ALA A 223 24.76 -11.71 13.35
C ALA A 223 24.47 -10.80 14.56
N GLN A 224 23.39 -10.04 14.54
CA GLN A 224 22.95 -9.18 15.64
C GLN A 224 22.00 -9.88 16.63
N ARG A 225 22.01 -11.20 16.69
CA ARG A 225 21.33 -11.94 17.77
C ARG A 225 21.88 -11.46 19.10
N TYR A 226 21.06 -10.66 19.80
CA TYR A 226 21.36 -10.20 21.13
C TYR A 226 21.60 -11.41 22.04
N MET A 227 22.79 -11.54 22.62
CA MET A 227 23.03 -12.49 23.69
C MET A 227 22.19 -12.07 24.89
N ALA A 228 21.07 -12.74 25.09
CA ALA A 228 20.24 -12.53 26.27
C ALA A 228 21.11 -12.80 27.52
N PRO A 229 21.05 -11.95 28.55
CA PRO A 229 21.70 -12.21 29.82
C PRO A 229 21.22 -13.58 30.36
N SER A 230 22.13 -14.33 30.97
CA SER A 230 21.95 -15.72 31.36
C SER A 230 20.84 -16.06 32.36
N ASP A 231 20.09 -15.05 32.82
CA ASP A 231 19.02 -15.20 33.83
C ASP A 231 17.60 -14.94 33.31
N SER A 232 17.43 -14.78 31.98
CA SER A 232 16.10 -14.60 31.38
C SER A 232 15.76 -15.77 30.47
N PRO A 233 14.45 -16.16 30.31
CA PRO A 233 14.06 -17.20 29.39
C PRO A 233 14.55 -16.87 27.99
N THR A 234 15.16 -17.84 27.33
CA THR A 234 15.73 -17.69 25.99
C THR A 234 14.63 -17.33 24.98
N THR A 235 14.63 -16.10 24.51
CA THR A 235 13.71 -15.65 23.47
C THR A 235 14.35 -15.87 22.10
N ILE A 236 13.67 -16.62 21.25
CA ILE A 236 14.08 -16.77 19.84
C ILE A 236 13.50 -15.58 19.09
N ILE A 237 14.36 -14.65 18.65
CA ILE A 237 13.98 -13.52 17.80
C ILE A 237 14.10 -13.99 16.35
N GLY A 238 12.98 -14.25 15.71
CA GLY A 238 12.89 -14.68 14.30
C GLY A 238 12.39 -13.58 13.35
N ALA A 239 12.27 -12.32 13.82
CA ALA A 239 11.78 -11.21 13.01
C ALA A 239 12.77 -10.06 13.01
N ALA A 240 12.85 -9.35 11.88
CA ALA A 240 13.58 -8.11 11.74
C ALA A 240 12.61 -7.01 11.27
N ASP A 241 12.44 -5.98 12.08
CA ASP A 241 11.61 -4.83 11.76
C ASP A 241 12.43 -3.63 11.28
N VAL A 242 13.74 -3.66 11.52
CA VAL A 242 14.66 -2.59 11.13
C VAL A 242 15.87 -3.22 10.44
N TYR A 243 16.20 -2.71 9.27
CA TYR A 243 17.41 -3.05 8.53
C TYR A 243 18.33 -1.82 8.49
N MET A 244 19.54 -1.97 9.00
CA MET A 244 20.57 -0.92 8.97
C MET A 244 21.54 -1.20 7.82
N SER A 245 21.64 -0.28 6.87
CA SER A 245 22.60 -0.32 5.78
C SER A 245 23.63 0.79 5.91
N ASP A 246 24.63 0.79 5.04
CA ASP A 246 25.67 1.84 4.96
C ASP A 246 25.08 3.21 4.56
N PHE A 247 23.90 3.23 3.94
CA PHE A 247 23.25 4.43 3.40
C PHE A 247 22.04 4.89 4.20
N GLY A 248 21.67 4.22 5.28
CA GLY A 248 20.53 4.60 6.11
C GLY A 248 19.85 3.41 6.77
N THR A 249 18.80 3.71 7.50
CA THR A 249 18.03 2.73 8.25
C THR A 249 16.65 2.54 7.59
N LEU A 250 16.29 1.31 7.24
CA LEU A 250 15.00 0.95 6.68
C LEU A 250 14.12 0.29 7.74
N GLN A 251 12.90 0.78 7.88
CA GLN A 251 11.84 0.07 8.60
C GLN A 251 11.20 -0.95 7.67
N VAL A 252 11.21 -2.23 8.04
CA VAL A 252 10.66 -3.30 7.20
C VAL A 252 9.19 -3.51 7.53
N VAL A 253 8.32 -3.08 6.62
CA VAL A 253 6.87 -3.07 6.80
C VAL A 253 6.23 -4.14 5.89
N PRO A 254 5.57 -5.16 6.45
CA PRO A 254 4.84 -6.13 5.64
C PRO A 254 3.53 -5.54 5.12
N ASN A 255 3.26 -5.69 3.82
CA ASN A 255 1.99 -5.32 3.21
C ASN A 255 1.35 -6.55 2.55
N ARG A 256 0.10 -6.84 2.91
CA ARG A 256 -0.65 -8.01 2.40
C ARG A 256 -1.37 -7.73 1.09
N PHE A 257 -1.53 -6.46 0.72
CA PHE A 257 -2.34 -6.02 -0.42
C PHE A 257 -1.50 -5.58 -1.61
N GLN A 258 -0.18 -5.43 -1.43
CA GLN A 258 0.72 -5.16 -2.53
C GLN A 258 0.96 -6.41 -3.39
N ARG A 259 1.47 -6.21 -4.59
CA ARG A 259 1.99 -7.31 -5.42
C ARG A 259 3.16 -7.98 -4.71
N GLU A 260 3.09 -9.29 -4.47
CA GLU A 260 4.12 -10.02 -3.74
C GLU A 260 5.48 -10.07 -4.45
N ARG A 261 5.46 -9.92 -5.77
CA ARG A 261 6.69 -9.91 -6.58
C ARG A 261 7.48 -8.61 -6.54
N ASP A 262 7.00 -7.61 -5.80
CA ASP A 262 7.60 -6.28 -5.70
C ASP A 262 8.01 -5.99 -4.25
N ALA A 263 9.18 -5.40 -4.06
CA ALA A 263 9.64 -4.85 -2.79
C ALA A 263 9.96 -3.36 -3.00
N TRP A 264 9.30 -2.49 -2.23
CA TRP A 264 9.36 -1.06 -2.38
C TRP A 264 10.26 -0.42 -1.33
N LEU A 265 11.21 0.41 -1.77
CA LEU A 265 11.97 1.29 -0.91
C LEU A 265 11.38 2.68 -1.03
N LEU A 266 10.74 3.17 0.02
CA LEU A 266 9.95 4.39 -0.02
C LEU A 266 10.50 5.46 0.90
N ASP A 267 10.48 6.69 0.40
CA ASP A 267 10.62 7.90 1.20
C ASP A 267 9.23 8.53 1.38
N PRO A 268 8.65 8.50 2.59
CA PRO A 268 7.30 8.99 2.84
C PRO A 268 7.09 10.47 2.53
N GLU A 269 8.14 11.28 2.52
CA GLU A 269 8.05 12.71 2.26
C GLU A 269 7.73 13.02 0.78
N TYR A 270 8.10 12.09 -0.12
CA TYR A 270 7.91 12.26 -1.56
C TYR A 270 6.72 11.49 -2.14
N ALA A 271 5.89 10.90 -1.28
CA ALA A 271 4.67 10.22 -1.70
C ALA A 271 3.47 10.70 -0.89
N SER A 272 2.32 10.88 -1.56
CA SER A 272 1.06 11.23 -0.91
C SER A 272 -0.14 10.65 -1.63
N VAL A 273 -1.22 10.38 -0.89
CA VAL A 273 -2.53 10.04 -1.45
C VAL A 273 -3.32 11.32 -1.65
N CYS A 274 -3.66 11.63 -2.88
CA CYS A 274 -4.44 12.81 -3.24
C CYS A 274 -5.93 12.45 -3.31
N TYR A 275 -6.76 13.10 -2.50
CA TYR A 275 -8.20 12.90 -2.50
C TYR A 275 -8.93 14.06 -3.19
N LEU A 276 -9.70 13.76 -4.23
CA LEU A 276 -10.70 14.69 -4.79
C LEU A 276 -12.00 14.59 -3.98
N ARG A 277 -12.40 13.37 -3.65
CA ARG A 277 -13.51 13.09 -2.73
C ARG A 277 -13.03 12.07 -1.70
N PRO A 278 -12.92 12.45 -0.42
CA PRO A 278 -12.53 11.50 0.63
C PRO A 278 -13.56 10.39 0.77
N ILE A 279 -13.21 9.35 1.53
CA ILE A 279 -14.12 8.25 1.82
C ILE A 279 -15.40 8.81 2.46
N ASN A 280 -16.50 8.65 1.77
CA ASN A 280 -17.83 9.13 2.20
C ASN A 280 -18.89 8.08 1.96
N SER A 281 -19.91 8.08 2.80
CA SER A 281 -21.11 7.27 2.64
C SER A 281 -22.26 8.10 2.08
N VAL A 282 -22.98 7.54 1.12
CA VAL A 282 -24.14 8.16 0.50
C VAL A 282 -25.30 7.17 0.54
N ASP A 283 -26.42 7.58 1.15
CA ASP A 283 -27.65 6.82 1.07
C ASP A 283 -28.27 6.97 -0.32
N LEU A 284 -28.67 5.85 -0.90
CA LEU A 284 -29.30 5.81 -2.21
C LEU A 284 -30.82 5.81 -2.09
N ALA A 285 -31.50 6.23 -3.16
CA ALA A 285 -32.96 6.26 -3.20
C ALA A 285 -33.55 4.87 -2.88
N LYS A 286 -34.55 4.85 -2.00
CA LYS A 286 -35.27 3.64 -1.61
C LYS A 286 -36.23 3.23 -2.74
N THR A 287 -36.05 2.00 -3.23
CA THR A 287 -36.91 1.42 -4.26
C THR A 287 -37.48 0.09 -3.76
N GLY A 288 -38.51 0.13 -2.93
CA GLY A 288 -39.08 -1.04 -2.26
C GLY A 288 -38.67 -1.14 -0.79
N ASP A 289 -38.86 -2.29 -0.17
CA ASP A 289 -38.63 -2.57 1.25
C ASP A 289 -37.19 -2.94 1.52
N ALA A 290 -36.26 -2.02 1.17
CA ALA A 290 -34.84 -2.18 1.41
C ALA A 290 -34.10 -0.84 1.45
N ASP A 291 -33.20 -0.69 2.40
CA ASP A 291 -32.25 0.42 2.49
C ASP A 291 -31.01 0.15 1.64
N LYS A 292 -30.62 1.15 0.86
CA LYS A 292 -29.47 1.10 -0.03
C LYS A 292 -28.48 2.19 0.33
N ALA A 293 -27.22 1.84 0.40
CA ALA A 293 -26.15 2.81 0.59
C ALA A 293 -24.92 2.45 -0.23
N MET A 294 -24.08 3.43 -0.51
CA MET A 294 -22.77 3.23 -1.10
C MET A 294 -21.72 4.00 -0.31
N MET A 295 -20.55 3.42 -0.22
CA MET A 295 -19.32 4.13 0.15
C MET A 295 -18.50 4.38 -1.09
N LEU A 296 -17.96 5.56 -1.21
CA LEU A 296 -17.23 6.02 -2.38
C LEU A 296 -16.01 6.81 -1.93
N ALA A 297 -14.91 6.63 -2.66
CA ALA A 297 -13.71 7.48 -2.58
C ALA A 297 -13.22 7.79 -3.99
N GLU A 298 -12.71 8.98 -4.19
CA GLU A 298 -12.01 9.37 -5.41
C GLU A 298 -10.64 9.90 -5.03
N TYR A 299 -9.62 9.19 -5.46
CA TYR A 299 -8.24 9.37 -5.02
C TYR A 299 -7.25 9.10 -6.15
N GLY A 300 -6.00 9.48 -5.93
CA GLY A 300 -4.87 9.14 -6.81
C GLY A 300 -3.56 9.16 -6.04
N LEU A 301 -2.54 8.52 -6.58
CA LEU A 301 -1.19 8.53 -6.04
C LEU A 301 -0.42 9.73 -6.62
N LYS A 302 0.23 10.49 -5.75
CA LYS A 302 1.22 11.49 -6.10
C LYS A 302 2.59 10.98 -5.66
N VAL A 303 3.51 10.93 -6.61
CA VAL A 303 4.93 10.68 -6.36
C VAL A 303 5.65 11.96 -6.77
N SER A 304 6.02 12.76 -5.78
CA SER A 304 6.58 14.11 -6.00
C SER A 304 7.90 14.08 -6.77
N ASN A 305 8.75 13.09 -6.47
CA ASN A 305 9.97 12.78 -7.22
C ASN A 305 10.23 11.28 -7.12
N GLU A 306 10.22 10.57 -8.25
CA GLU A 306 10.40 9.12 -8.27
C GLU A 306 11.83 8.70 -7.86
N ALA A 307 12.83 9.54 -8.11
CA ALA A 307 14.22 9.27 -7.76
C ALA A 307 14.48 9.19 -6.24
N ALA A 308 13.53 9.66 -5.39
CA ALA A 308 13.58 9.47 -3.95
C ALA A 308 13.21 8.05 -3.52
N HIS A 309 12.58 7.30 -4.41
CA HIS A 309 12.13 5.94 -4.16
C HIS A 309 12.99 4.92 -4.90
N GLY A 310 12.76 3.64 -4.60
CA GLY A 310 13.37 2.55 -5.34
C GLY A 310 12.56 1.27 -5.22
N GLY A 311 12.96 0.25 -5.96
CA GLY A 311 12.27 -1.02 -5.90
C GLY A 311 13.09 -2.21 -6.37
N VAL A 312 12.82 -3.36 -5.77
CA VAL A 312 13.32 -4.65 -6.22
C VAL A 312 12.14 -5.43 -6.77
N PHE A 313 12.27 -5.91 -7.98
CA PHE A 313 11.16 -6.47 -8.75
C PHE A 313 11.44 -7.90 -9.21
N ASP A 314 10.38 -8.54 -9.69
CA ASP A 314 10.43 -9.92 -10.17
C ASP A 314 10.82 -10.92 -9.09
N LEU A 315 10.28 -10.74 -7.89
CA LEU A 315 10.57 -11.59 -6.75
C LEU A 315 9.67 -12.84 -6.73
N ASN A 316 10.20 -13.92 -6.15
CA ASN A 316 9.44 -15.11 -5.86
C ASN A 316 8.32 -14.80 -4.84
N VAL A 317 7.19 -15.47 -5.01
CA VAL A 317 5.99 -15.29 -4.19
C VAL A 317 5.70 -16.48 -3.28
N THR A 318 6.48 -17.56 -3.39
CA THR A 318 6.36 -18.81 -2.62
C THR A 318 7.73 -19.40 -2.37
#